data_cde3a7adf10d9fad9fcd7a403c40ea14
#
_entry.id   cde3a7adf10d9fad9fcd7a403c40ea14
#
_cell.length_a   1.000
_cell.length_b   1.000
_cell.length_c   1.000
_cell.angle_alpha   90.00
_cell.angle_beta   90.00
_cell.angle_gamma   90.00
#
_symmetry.space_group_name_H-M   'P 1'
#
loop_
_entity.id
_entity.type
_entity.pdbx_description
1 polymer ?
#
loop_
_entity_poly.entity_id
_entity_poly.type
_entity_poly.pdbx_seq_one_letter_code
_entity_poly.pdbx_strand_id
1 'polypeptide(L)'
;MKYSKIATLVAAGLVLAGCNSTPSQQTYAVESNAGNSSLIIGKSAFEFTNSDIEVPAYFNTQGLQFCTYEANEKDSRCPLAKKTIRLYFGDVQTDVSENLQGKSADVFNAMHSSIGKFETKALENTLENQFAGVNRFRILTRDTKSVNAAMEEILADEGAVKVAQKMSGRDKLSTDYIMKVDVLKTGDMLFGSTQSLFQTSMEMTTGVIDPYTREKLSYPNIGKIRVSNFDVRDKESFTTVIANGDYYRGFNYTSSKDVDSVMNEMASRGFDIMLTRLLKEMPATAQVMGIKGDRISLDRGQNAGVLPNETMVVFEYSAGFVEPIGVATVNPSQQSAQGKIVRWKDSKLADQVKDEAEQGIYRPDRQRRIFAVSVGVPMEFMKERSTWAQKG
;
A
#
# COMPACT_ATOMS: atom_id res chain seq x y z
N MET A 1 -69.02 -38.95 3.41
CA MET A 1 -68.38 -40.25 3.26
C MET A 1 -67.20 -40.15 2.34
N LYS A 2 -66.08 -40.69 2.75
CA LYS A 2 -64.84 -41.06 2.09
C LYS A 2 -63.59 -40.27 2.48
N TYR A 3 -62.77 -40.99 3.15
CA TYR A 3 -61.47 -40.70 3.73
C TYR A 3 -60.44 -40.41 2.66
N SER A 4 -59.63 -39.37 2.90
CA SER A 4 -58.34 -39.11 2.20
C SER A 4 -57.19 -39.55 3.08
N LYS A 5 -56.35 -40.43 2.57
CA LYS A 5 -55.18 -40.96 3.25
C LYS A 5 -54.04 -39.95 3.10
N ILE A 6 -53.45 -39.54 4.21
CA ILE A 6 -52.22 -38.78 4.28
C ILE A 6 -51.05 -39.76 4.05
N ALA A 7 -50.29 -39.57 3.00
CA ALA A 7 -49.04 -40.25 2.75
C ALA A 7 -47.89 -39.39 3.31
N THR A 8 -47.30 -39.86 4.40
CA THR A 8 -46.10 -39.25 5.00
C THR A 8 -44.88 -39.70 4.20
N LEU A 9 -44.27 -38.78 3.46
CA LEU A 9 -43.00 -38.97 2.81
C LEU A 9 -41.87 -38.60 3.77
N VAL A 10 -41.17 -39.60 4.29
CA VAL A 10 -39.93 -39.42 5.04
C VAL A 10 -38.82 -39.20 4.00
N ALA A 11 -38.38 -37.95 3.84
CA ALA A 11 -37.17 -37.64 3.09
C ALA A 11 -35.96 -37.80 4.01
N ALA A 12 -35.22 -38.88 3.77
CA ALA A 12 -33.90 -39.09 4.38
C ALA A 12 -32.94 -38.05 3.80
N GLY A 13 -32.65 -36.98 4.57
CA GLY A 13 -31.62 -36.01 4.25
C GLY A 13 -30.25 -36.63 4.46
N LEU A 14 -29.57 -36.95 3.36
CA LEU A 14 -28.13 -37.19 3.35
C LEU A 14 -27.44 -35.88 3.69
N VAL A 15 -26.97 -35.77 4.93
CA VAL A 15 -26.03 -34.71 5.33
C VAL A 15 -24.68 -35.07 4.69
N LEU A 16 -24.44 -34.55 3.50
CA LEU A 16 -23.10 -34.38 2.98
C LEU A 16 -22.41 -33.34 3.84
N ALA A 17 -21.64 -33.81 4.83
CA ALA A 17 -20.64 -32.98 5.49
C ALA A 17 -19.55 -32.66 4.47
N GLY A 18 -19.82 -31.68 3.60
CA GLY A 18 -18.81 -31.00 2.82
C GLY A 18 -17.94 -30.26 3.81
N CYS A 19 -16.69 -30.69 3.97
CA CYS A 19 -15.64 -29.87 4.54
C CYS A 19 -15.48 -28.63 3.65
N ASN A 20 -16.29 -27.61 3.88
CA ASN A 20 -15.95 -26.26 3.48
C ASN A 20 -14.82 -25.80 4.41
N SER A 21 -13.61 -26.20 4.11
CA SER A 21 -12.44 -25.45 4.50
C SER A 21 -12.52 -24.13 3.71
N THR A 22 -13.26 -23.15 4.22
CA THR A 22 -13.03 -21.76 3.87
C THR A 22 -11.55 -21.52 4.13
N PRO A 23 -10.73 -21.14 3.11
CA PRO A 23 -9.36 -20.78 3.38
C PRO A 23 -9.43 -19.64 4.40
N SER A 24 -8.92 -19.89 5.61
CA SER A 24 -8.74 -18.83 6.59
C SER A 24 -7.87 -17.79 5.91
N GLN A 25 -8.42 -16.61 5.63
CA GLN A 25 -7.62 -15.49 5.18
C GLN A 25 -6.66 -15.15 6.32
N GLN A 26 -5.50 -15.74 6.29
CA GLN A 26 -4.43 -15.38 7.20
C GLN A 26 -3.99 -13.96 6.84
N THR A 27 -4.44 -13.01 7.63
CA THR A 27 -4.01 -11.63 7.54
C THR A 27 -2.62 -11.51 8.17
N TYR A 28 -1.59 -11.48 7.32
CA TYR A 28 -0.22 -11.17 7.74
C TYR A 28 -0.03 -9.69 8.16
N ALA A 29 -1.09 -8.92 8.18
CA ALA A 29 -1.09 -7.53 8.56
C ALA A 29 -1.86 -7.35 9.87
N VAL A 30 -1.28 -6.61 10.79
CA VAL A 30 -1.99 -6.12 11.99
C VAL A 30 -2.81 -4.92 11.55
N GLU A 31 -4.12 -5.08 11.43
CA GLU A 31 -5.03 -3.94 11.29
C GLU A 31 -5.14 -3.28 12.67
N SER A 32 -4.70 -2.04 12.78
CA SER A 32 -5.10 -1.24 13.93
C SER A 32 -6.60 -0.97 13.83
N ASN A 33 -7.37 -1.22 14.88
CA ASN A 33 -8.85 -1.25 14.94
C ASN A 33 -9.56 0.08 14.64
N ALA A 34 -9.00 0.96 13.83
CA ALA A 34 -9.52 2.29 13.57
C ALA A 34 -10.17 2.45 12.18
N GLY A 35 -10.77 1.41 11.63
CA GLY A 35 -11.58 1.52 10.40
C GLY A 35 -10.79 1.97 9.16
N ASN A 36 -11.36 2.92 8.39
CA ASN A 36 -10.80 3.37 7.11
C ASN A 36 -9.52 4.23 7.22
N SER A 37 -9.09 4.59 8.43
CA SER A 37 -7.89 5.42 8.69
C SER A 37 -6.65 4.61 9.09
N SER A 38 -6.69 3.29 9.00
CA SER A 38 -5.63 2.40 9.47
C SER A 38 -4.57 2.10 8.42
N LEU A 39 -3.31 2.12 8.86
CA LEU A 39 -2.18 1.59 8.09
C LEU A 39 -2.22 0.06 8.13
N ILE A 40 -1.85 -0.57 7.03
CA ILE A 40 -1.63 -2.02 6.97
C ILE A 40 -0.13 -2.28 7.15
N ILE A 41 0.22 -2.78 8.32
CA ILE A 41 1.59 -3.10 8.70
C ILE A 41 1.82 -4.60 8.56
N GLY A 42 2.94 -4.97 7.99
CA GLY A 42 3.37 -6.37 7.89
C GLY A 42 3.72 -6.94 9.25
N LYS A 43 3.37 -8.21 9.46
CA LYS A 43 3.73 -8.97 10.65
C LYS A 43 5.25 -9.10 10.73
N SER A 44 5.84 -8.87 11.91
CA SER A 44 7.26 -9.09 12.12
C SER A 44 7.63 -10.58 11.98
N ALA A 45 8.80 -10.89 11.41
CA ALA A 45 9.27 -12.26 11.25
C ALA A 45 9.33 -13.05 12.59
N PHE A 46 9.56 -12.36 13.70
CA PHE A 46 9.62 -12.97 15.02
C PHE A 46 8.25 -13.40 15.56
N GLU A 47 7.16 -12.82 15.05
CA GLU A 47 5.79 -13.10 15.49
C GLU A 47 5.15 -14.28 14.72
N PHE A 48 5.83 -14.79 13.68
CA PHE A 48 5.33 -15.93 12.92
C PHE A 48 5.39 -17.21 13.74
N THR A 49 4.32 -18.01 13.67
CA THR A 49 4.30 -19.39 14.12
C THR A 49 4.51 -20.32 12.93
N ASN A 50 4.74 -21.61 13.15
CA ASN A 50 4.91 -22.57 12.05
C ASN A 50 3.68 -22.62 11.13
N SER A 51 2.48 -22.54 11.70
CA SER A 51 1.22 -22.53 10.95
C SER A 51 1.04 -21.29 10.07
N ASP A 52 1.65 -20.16 10.45
CA ASP A 52 1.51 -18.89 9.72
C ASP A 52 2.47 -18.80 8.52
N ILE A 53 3.46 -19.70 8.43
CA ILE A 53 4.45 -19.66 7.34
C ILE A 53 3.81 -20.23 6.08
N GLU A 54 3.14 -19.34 5.36
CA GLU A 54 2.49 -19.62 4.09
C GLU A 54 2.71 -18.48 3.12
N VAL A 55 2.71 -18.77 1.82
CA VAL A 55 2.77 -17.74 0.80
C VAL A 55 1.47 -16.94 0.84
N PRO A 56 1.53 -15.59 0.91
CA PRO A 56 0.34 -14.77 0.99
C PRO A 56 -0.67 -15.09 -0.12
N ALA A 57 -1.94 -15.31 0.23
CA ALA A 57 -2.98 -15.69 -0.71
C ALA A 57 -3.24 -14.65 -1.82
N TYR A 58 -2.91 -13.39 -1.57
CA TYR A 58 -3.01 -12.29 -2.55
C TYR A 58 -1.84 -12.27 -3.55
N PHE A 59 -0.78 -13.06 -3.33
CA PHE A 59 0.38 -13.09 -4.21
C PHE A 59 0.11 -13.99 -5.43
N ASN A 60 0.35 -13.45 -6.63
CA ASN A 60 0.19 -14.20 -7.87
C ASN A 60 1.37 -15.16 -8.11
N THR A 61 1.27 -16.35 -7.56
CA THR A 61 2.29 -17.40 -7.75
C THR A 61 2.37 -17.91 -9.18
N GLN A 62 1.27 -17.88 -9.93
CA GLN A 62 1.25 -18.31 -11.33
C GLN A 62 2.10 -17.41 -12.22
N GLY A 63 2.22 -16.14 -11.87
CA GLY A 63 3.09 -15.19 -12.56
C GLY A 63 4.57 -15.59 -12.54
N LEU A 64 5.00 -16.39 -11.56
CA LEU A 64 6.39 -16.82 -11.42
C LEU A 64 6.89 -17.68 -12.60
N GLN A 65 6.01 -18.36 -13.33
CA GLN A 65 6.36 -19.09 -14.55
C GLN A 65 6.95 -18.17 -15.64
N PHE A 66 6.57 -16.89 -15.66
CA PHE A 66 7.06 -15.89 -16.62
C PHE A 66 8.37 -15.22 -16.19
N CYS A 67 8.83 -15.47 -14.97
CA CYS A 67 10.08 -14.93 -14.47
C CYS A 67 11.25 -15.75 -15.01
N THR A 68 11.99 -15.20 -15.98
CA THR A 68 13.25 -15.75 -16.46
C THR A 68 14.39 -14.87 -16.00
N TYR A 69 15.59 -15.42 -15.91
CA TYR A 69 16.77 -14.70 -15.40
C TYR A 69 17.08 -13.40 -16.16
N GLU A 70 16.71 -13.34 -17.45
CA GLU A 70 16.96 -12.18 -18.33
C GLU A 70 15.73 -11.28 -18.51
N ALA A 71 14.52 -11.79 -18.27
CA ALA A 71 13.27 -11.09 -18.57
C ALA A 71 12.58 -10.49 -17.34
N ASN A 72 13.14 -10.67 -16.14
CA ASN A 72 12.53 -10.25 -14.87
C ASN A 72 12.18 -8.76 -14.79
N GLU A 73 12.79 -7.91 -15.62
CA GLU A 73 12.48 -6.48 -15.62
C GLU A 73 11.57 -6.05 -16.77
N LYS A 74 11.39 -6.91 -17.78
CA LYS A 74 10.70 -6.55 -19.03
C LYS A 74 9.32 -7.19 -19.17
N ASP A 75 9.11 -8.38 -18.61
CA ASP A 75 7.82 -9.05 -18.69
C ASP A 75 6.92 -8.64 -17.51
N SER A 76 5.90 -7.84 -17.79
CA SER A 76 4.95 -7.35 -16.79
C SER A 76 4.14 -8.47 -16.10
N ARG A 77 4.10 -9.67 -16.67
CA ARG A 77 3.44 -10.84 -16.07
C ARG A 77 4.26 -11.43 -14.93
N CYS A 78 5.58 -11.24 -14.94
CA CYS A 78 6.45 -11.66 -13.85
C CYS A 78 6.28 -10.75 -12.63
N PRO A 79 5.96 -11.25 -11.43
CA PRO A 79 5.80 -10.42 -10.23
C PRO A 79 7.10 -9.76 -9.75
N LEU A 80 8.27 -10.22 -10.23
CA LEU A 80 9.55 -9.53 -9.98
C LEU A 80 9.72 -8.29 -10.84
N ALA A 81 8.94 -8.11 -11.91
CA ALA A 81 9.02 -6.92 -12.75
C ALA A 81 8.47 -5.71 -12.00
N LYS A 82 9.25 -4.63 -11.98
CA LYS A 82 8.84 -3.37 -11.35
C LYS A 82 7.73 -2.72 -12.15
N LYS A 83 6.56 -2.56 -11.56
CA LYS A 83 5.38 -1.98 -12.21
C LYS A 83 5.55 -0.48 -12.41
N THR A 84 5.07 0.01 -13.55
CA THR A 84 5.04 1.42 -13.92
C THR A 84 3.64 1.97 -13.67
N ILE A 85 3.53 2.95 -12.77
CA ILE A 85 2.25 3.51 -12.34
C ILE A 85 2.23 5.00 -12.67
N ARG A 86 1.11 5.47 -13.20
CA ARG A 86 0.78 6.88 -13.30
C ARG A 86 -0.30 7.22 -12.29
N LEU A 87 -0.01 8.20 -11.44
CA LEU A 87 -0.91 8.69 -10.41
C LEU A 87 -1.63 9.93 -10.93
N TYR A 88 -2.91 10.10 -10.60
CA TYR A 88 -3.61 11.36 -10.80
C TYR A 88 -4.81 11.53 -9.89
N PHE A 89 -5.13 12.77 -9.60
CA PHE A 89 -6.39 13.12 -8.96
C PHE A 89 -7.49 13.22 -10.01
N GLY A 90 -8.62 12.57 -9.72
CA GLY A 90 -9.86 12.73 -10.46
C GLY A 90 -10.63 13.93 -9.91
N ASP A 91 -11.78 13.65 -9.32
CA ASP A 91 -12.63 14.69 -8.76
C ASP A 91 -12.15 15.08 -7.35
N VAL A 92 -12.03 16.39 -7.11
CA VAL A 92 -11.77 16.96 -5.78
C VAL A 92 -12.97 17.81 -5.40
N GLN A 93 -13.76 17.30 -4.46
CA GLN A 93 -15.00 17.94 -4.02
C GLN A 93 -14.85 18.47 -2.60
N THR A 94 -15.66 19.47 -2.28
CA THR A 94 -15.79 20.01 -0.91
C THR A 94 -17.25 19.97 -0.52
N ASP A 95 -17.52 19.31 0.60
CA ASP A 95 -18.84 19.22 1.20
C ASP A 95 -18.77 19.68 2.66
N VAL A 96 -19.47 20.73 2.98
CA VAL A 96 -19.54 21.27 4.32
C VAL A 96 -20.95 21.00 4.87
N SER A 97 -21.03 20.42 6.04
CA SER A 97 -22.28 19.97 6.65
C SER A 97 -23.39 21.04 6.63
N GLU A 98 -24.57 20.64 6.15
CA GLU A 98 -25.77 21.48 6.13
C GLU A 98 -26.20 21.99 7.52
N ASN A 99 -25.79 21.32 8.59
CA ASN A 99 -26.03 21.76 9.96
C ASN A 99 -25.43 23.14 10.27
N LEU A 100 -24.48 23.60 9.44
CA LEU A 100 -23.90 24.95 9.52
C LEU A 100 -24.76 26.01 8.84
N GLN A 101 -25.63 25.62 7.91
CA GLN A 101 -26.43 26.59 7.13
C GLN A 101 -27.42 27.38 7.98
N GLY A 102 -27.86 26.84 9.11
CA GLY A 102 -28.81 27.50 10.02
C GLY A 102 -28.20 28.49 11.03
N LYS A 103 -26.86 28.57 11.16
CA LYS A 103 -26.21 29.34 12.25
C LYS A 103 -25.52 30.63 11.84
N SER A 104 -24.97 30.75 10.67
CA SER A 104 -24.69 32.00 9.95
C SER A 104 -24.15 31.62 8.55
N ALA A 105 -24.74 32.14 7.51
CA ALA A 105 -24.30 31.95 6.12
C ALA A 105 -22.83 32.37 5.92
N ASP A 106 -22.35 33.36 6.67
CA ASP A 106 -20.99 33.85 6.60
C ASP A 106 -19.96 32.84 7.12
N VAL A 107 -20.28 32.11 8.20
CA VAL A 107 -19.40 31.07 8.77
C VAL A 107 -19.31 29.89 7.81
N PHE A 108 -20.45 29.46 7.27
CA PHE A 108 -20.50 28.37 6.28
C PHE A 108 -19.67 28.73 5.03
N ASN A 109 -19.90 29.93 4.48
CA ASN A 109 -19.20 30.38 3.27
C ASN A 109 -17.69 30.52 3.50
N ALA A 110 -17.27 31.04 4.65
CA ALA A 110 -15.87 31.18 5.00
C ALA A 110 -15.18 29.80 5.13
N MET A 111 -15.81 28.85 5.79
CA MET A 111 -15.29 27.48 5.94
C MET A 111 -15.23 26.76 4.60
N HIS A 112 -16.30 26.81 3.82
CA HIS A 112 -16.35 26.20 2.47
C HIS A 112 -15.25 26.79 1.57
N SER A 113 -15.10 28.12 1.59
CA SER A 113 -14.06 28.83 0.82
C SER A 113 -12.65 28.42 1.25
N SER A 114 -12.39 28.34 2.56
CA SER A 114 -11.06 27.99 3.10
C SER A 114 -10.67 26.55 2.76
N ILE A 115 -11.57 25.59 2.98
CA ILE A 115 -11.33 24.18 2.64
C ILE A 115 -11.29 23.99 1.11
N GLY A 116 -12.11 24.73 0.36
CA GLY A 116 -12.19 24.66 -1.10
C GLY A 116 -10.92 25.14 -1.79
N LYS A 117 -10.24 26.15 -1.24
CA LYS A 117 -9.01 26.74 -1.80
C LYS A 117 -7.79 25.82 -1.74
N PHE A 118 -7.85 24.74 -0.96
CA PHE A 118 -6.74 23.82 -0.88
C PHE A 118 -6.43 23.19 -2.25
N GLU A 119 -5.24 23.46 -2.78
CA GLU A 119 -4.91 23.18 -4.17
C GLU A 119 -4.62 21.71 -4.46
N THR A 120 -5.25 21.17 -5.49
CA THR A 120 -5.09 19.79 -5.96
C THR A 120 -3.67 19.49 -6.43
N LYS A 121 -2.99 20.49 -7.01
CA LYS A 121 -1.65 20.29 -7.55
C LYS A 121 -0.60 19.99 -6.48
N ALA A 122 -0.73 20.61 -5.30
CA ALA A 122 0.13 20.30 -4.16
C ALA A 122 -0.07 18.85 -3.71
N LEU A 123 -1.31 18.35 -3.77
CA LEU A 123 -1.63 16.95 -3.46
C LEU A 123 -1.01 15.96 -4.45
N GLU A 124 -1.05 16.25 -5.76
CA GLU A 124 -0.44 15.39 -6.78
C GLU A 124 1.07 15.23 -6.52
N ASN A 125 1.78 16.33 -6.34
CA ASN A 125 3.21 16.29 -6.09
C ASN A 125 3.54 15.54 -4.79
N THR A 126 2.76 15.73 -3.74
CA THR A 126 2.95 15.01 -2.48
C THR A 126 2.74 13.51 -2.66
N LEU A 127 1.69 13.11 -3.36
CA LEU A 127 1.38 11.72 -3.67
C LEU A 127 2.51 11.07 -4.51
N GLU A 128 2.90 11.72 -5.61
CA GLU A 128 3.99 11.23 -6.48
C GLU A 128 5.29 11.05 -5.69
N ASN A 129 5.67 12.03 -4.88
CA ASN A 129 6.90 11.98 -4.09
C ASN A 129 6.88 10.89 -3.03
N GLN A 130 5.75 10.71 -2.34
CA GLN A 130 5.63 9.66 -1.31
C GLN A 130 5.70 8.26 -1.93
N PHE A 131 5.09 8.05 -3.09
CA PHE A 131 5.13 6.76 -3.79
C PHE A 131 6.49 6.51 -4.45
N ALA A 132 7.09 7.53 -5.06
CA ALA A 132 8.43 7.44 -5.65
C ALA A 132 9.50 7.12 -4.59
N GLY A 133 9.40 7.73 -3.40
CA GLY A 133 10.35 7.55 -2.31
C GLY A 133 10.47 6.10 -1.77
N VAL A 134 9.46 5.26 -2.00
CA VAL A 134 9.51 3.83 -1.63
C VAL A 134 10.26 3.01 -2.68
N ASN A 135 10.37 3.53 -3.90
CA ASN A 135 11.03 2.88 -5.04
C ASN A 135 10.49 1.47 -5.44
N ARG A 136 9.29 1.10 -4.94
CA ARG A 136 8.61 -0.14 -5.32
C ARG A 136 8.04 -0.09 -6.73
N PHE A 137 7.66 1.11 -7.15
CA PHE A 137 7.04 1.37 -8.45
C PHE A 137 7.89 2.35 -9.27
N ARG A 138 7.75 2.31 -10.58
CA ARG A 138 8.19 3.38 -11.46
C ARG A 138 7.07 4.40 -11.57
N ILE A 139 7.20 5.53 -10.94
CA ILE A 139 6.19 6.58 -10.97
C ILE A 139 6.44 7.49 -12.17
N LEU A 140 5.45 7.57 -13.06
CA LEU A 140 5.48 8.48 -14.20
C LEU A 140 4.76 9.77 -13.84
N THR A 141 5.52 10.85 -13.72
CA THR A 141 4.96 12.16 -13.42
C THR A 141 4.06 12.70 -14.54
N ARG A 142 3.06 13.48 -14.17
CA ARG A 142 2.22 14.27 -15.06
C ARG A 142 2.63 15.74 -15.08
N ASP A 143 3.59 16.15 -14.28
CA ASP A 143 4.05 17.53 -14.24
C ASP A 143 4.86 17.88 -15.51
N THR A 144 4.11 18.21 -16.58
CA THR A 144 4.70 18.60 -17.86
C THR A 144 5.55 19.87 -17.76
N LYS A 145 5.29 20.77 -16.80
CA LYS A 145 6.07 21.99 -16.63
C LYS A 145 7.48 21.65 -16.13
N SER A 146 7.59 20.84 -15.08
CA SER A 146 8.88 20.42 -14.56
C SER A 146 9.65 19.55 -15.56
N VAL A 147 8.95 18.67 -16.29
CA VAL A 147 9.58 17.87 -17.35
C VAL A 147 10.09 18.76 -18.47
N ASN A 148 9.31 19.74 -18.93
CA ASN A 148 9.72 20.66 -19.99
C ASN A 148 10.90 21.54 -19.55
N ALA A 149 10.87 22.09 -18.33
CA ALA A 149 11.98 22.88 -17.78
C ALA A 149 13.28 22.07 -17.72
N ALA A 150 13.23 20.82 -17.23
CA ALA A 150 14.39 19.93 -17.23
C ALA A 150 14.86 19.58 -18.65
N MET A 151 13.94 19.46 -19.62
CA MET A 151 14.28 19.25 -21.00
C MET A 151 14.91 20.48 -21.67
N GLU A 152 14.46 21.69 -21.32
CA GLU A 152 15.04 22.93 -21.78
C GLU A 152 16.49 23.10 -21.28
N GLU A 153 16.77 22.70 -20.04
CA GLU A 153 18.11 22.72 -19.47
C GLU A 153 19.04 21.72 -20.21
N ILE A 154 18.57 20.52 -20.51
CA ILE A 154 19.32 19.55 -21.32
C ILE A 154 19.54 20.08 -22.74
N LEU A 155 18.58 20.81 -23.32
CA LEU A 155 18.68 21.42 -24.63
C LEU A 155 19.70 22.56 -24.68
N ALA A 156 19.81 23.34 -23.61
CA ALA A 156 20.78 24.41 -23.49
C ALA A 156 22.21 23.87 -23.56
N ASP A 157 22.44 22.67 -22.99
CA ASP A 157 23.77 22.03 -22.97
C ASP A 157 24.08 21.21 -24.24
N GLU A 158 23.07 20.51 -24.81
CA GLU A 158 23.32 19.48 -25.85
C GLU A 158 22.70 19.76 -27.23
N GLY A 159 22.01 20.89 -27.38
CA GLY A 159 21.51 21.36 -28.69
C GLY A 159 20.32 20.65 -29.33
N ALA A 160 19.86 19.49 -28.87
CA ALA A 160 18.59 18.88 -29.26
C ALA A 160 18.14 17.67 -28.43
N VAL A 161 16.93 17.74 -27.84
CA VAL A 161 16.32 16.67 -27.00
C VAL A 161 16.21 15.33 -27.76
N LYS A 162 15.86 15.34 -29.04
CA LYS A 162 15.75 14.10 -29.82
C LYS A 162 17.09 13.39 -29.95
N VAL A 163 18.18 14.15 -30.01
CA VAL A 163 19.54 13.60 -30.08
C VAL A 163 19.93 13.05 -28.71
N ALA A 164 19.66 13.79 -27.63
CA ALA A 164 19.94 13.34 -26.26
C ALA A 164 19.15 12.07 -25.90
N GLN A 165 17.88 11.97 -26.26
CA GLN A 165 17.08 10.74 -26.07
C GLN A 165 17.64 9.56 -26.84
N LYS A 166 18.04 9.76 -28.09
CA LYS A 166 18.63 8.71 -28.93
C LYS A 166 19.99 8.27 -28.41
N MET A 167 20.81 9.21 -27.95
CA MET A 167 22.14 8.92 -27.37
C MET A 167 22.07 8.25 -26.00
N SER A 168 21.05 8.54 -25.20
CA SER A 168 20.88 7.92 -23.89
C SER A 168 20.48 6.44 -23.96
N GLY A 169 20.01 5.95 -25.11
CA GLY A 169 19.50 4.59 -25.26
C GLY A 169 18.26 4.28 -24.38
N ARG A 170 17.59 5.32 -23.88
CA ARG A 170 16.42 5.17 -22.98
C ARG A 170 15.14 5.34 -23.76
N ASP A 171 14.33 4.29 -23.79
CA ASP A 171 13.00 4.34 -24.36
C ASP A 171 11.98 4.97 -23.40
N LYS A 172 10.93 5.58 -23.96
CA LYS A 172 9.80 6.06 -23.18
C LYS A 172 9.11 4.87 -22.51
N LEU A 173 8.99 4.93 -21.18
CA LEU A 173 8.30 3.90 -20.43
C LEU A 173 6.79 3.92 -20.72
N SER A 174 6.21 2.74 -20.95
CA SER A 174 4.76 2.55 -20.98
C SER A 174 4.21 2.51 -19.57
N THR A 175 2.93 2.85 -19.40
CA THR A 175 2.24 2.78 -18.10
C THR A 175 1.60 1.41 -17.96
N ASP A 176 1.94 0.63 -16.93
CA ASP A 176 1.25 -0.63 -16.63
C ASP A 176 -0.12 -0.36 -16.01
N TYR A 177 -0.19 0.59 -15.08
CA TYR A 177 -1.43 0.94 -14.37
C TYR A 177 -1.61 2.43 -14.22
N ILE A 178 -2.87 2.85 -14.22
CA ILE A 178 -3.28 4.20 -13.85
C ILE A 178 -4.00 4.11 -12.51
N MET A 179 -3.49 4.85 -11.52
CA MET A 179 -4.12 4.97 -10.22
C MET A 179 -4.82 6.32 -10.12
N LYS A 180 -6.14 6.28 -10.10
CA LYS A 180 -7.02 7.44 -9.92
C LYS A 180 -7.38 7.59 -8.45
N VAL A 181 -7.26 8.81 -7.93
CA VAL A 181 -7.65 9.18 -6.57
C VAL A 181 -8.71 10.26 -6.64
N ASP A 182 -9.91 9.98 -6.18
CA ASP A 182 -10.96 10.97 -5.96
C ASP A 182 -10.94 11.41 -4.50
N VAL A 183 -11.09 12.71 -4.26
CA VAL A 183 -10.99 13.31 -2.92
C VAL A 183 -12.26 14.07 -2.58
N LEU A 184 -12.86 13.76 -1.44
CA LEU A 184 -13.92 14.51 -0.83
C LEU A 184 -13.42 15.13 0.48
N LYS A 185 -13.37 16.47 0.53
CA LYS A 185 -13.06 17.24 1.73
C LYS A 185 -14.37 17.59 2.43
N THR A 186 -14.46 17.28 3.72
CA THR A 186 -15.65 17.61 4.50
C THR A 186 -15.28 18.51 5.67
N GLY A 187 -16.23 19.33 6.10
CA GLY A 187 -16.12 20.13 7.29
C GLY A 187 -17.40 20.06 8.11
N ASP A 188 -17.23 19.99 9.42
CA ASP A 188 -18.34 19.99 10.36
C ASP A 188 -18.01 20.85 11.58
N MET A 189 -19.02 21.46 12.18
CA MET A 189 -18.86 22.26 13.38
C MET A 189 -19.09 21.41 14.61
N LEU A 190 -18.06 21.23 15.41
CA LEU A 190 -18.12 20.47 16.65
C LEU A 190 -18.74 21.25 17.79
N PHE A 191 -18.47 22.55 17.87
CA PHE A 191 -18.87 23.38 18.98
C PHE A 191 -19.11 24.82 18.54
N GLY A 192 -20.25 25.38 18.86
CA GLY A 192 -20.68 26.69 18.39
C GLY A 192 -21.06 27.62 19.55
N SER A 193 -20.08 28.05 20.35
CA SER A 193 -20.22 29.18 21.27
C SER A 193 -19.36 30.37 20.80
N THR A 194 -18.73 31.09 21.68
CA THR A 194 -17.82 32.19 21.36
C THR A 194 -16.57 31.76 20.60
N GLN A 195 -16.18 30.49 20.66
CA GLN A 195 -15.11 29.88 19.86
C GLN A 195 -15.67 28.71 19.07
N SER A 196 -15.81 28.88 17.76
CA SER A 196 -16.29 27.80 16.89
C SER A 196 -15.14 26.84 16.60
N LEU A 197 -15.28 25.59 17.03
CA LEU A 197 -14.35 24.51 16.70
C LEU A 197 -14.89 23.70 15.54
N PHE A 198 -14.01 23.37 14.61
CA PHE A 198 -14.35 22.62 13.40
C PHE A 198 -13.60 21.31 13.36
N GLN A 199 -14.32 20.26 12.98
CA GLN A 199 -13.76 19.00 12.52
C GLN A 199 -13.73 19.05 11.01
N THR A 200 -12.61 18.63 10.44
CA THR A 200 -12.52 18.39 9.00
C THR A 200 -12.05 16.98 8.75
N SER A 201 -12.49 16.40 7.64
CA SER A 201 -11.97 15.14 7.18
C SER A 201 -11.73 15.16 5.68
N MET A 202 -10.85 14.27 5.24
CA MET A 202 -10.53 14.04 3.85
C MET A 202 -10.79 12.56 3.55
N GLU A 203 -11.73 12.30 2.67
CA GLU A 203 -12.00 10.97 2.16
C GLU A 203 -11.35 10.80 0.80
N MET A 204 -10.63 9.71 0.62
CA MET A 204 -9.96 9.37 -0.62
C MET A 204 -10.50 8.05 -1.13
N THR A 205 -10.96 8.01 -2.36
CA THR A 205 -11.39 6.78 -3.03
C THR A 205 -10.43 6.49 -4.17
N THR A 206 -9.87 5.29 -4.17
CA THR A 206 -8.82 4.91 -5.11
C THR A 206 -9.32 3.85 -6.07
N GLY A 207 -9.02 4.04 -7.35
CA GLY A 207 -9.22 3.06 -8.40
C GLY A 207 -7.94 2.80 -9.17
N VAL A 208 -7.60 1.54 -9.40
CA VAL A 208 -6.48 1.14 -10.26
C VAL A 208 -7.05 0.59 -11.57
N ILE A 209 -6.59 1.09 -12.68
CA ILE A 209 -7.11 0.78 -14.01
C ILE A 209 -5.95 0.31 -14.89
N ASP A 210 -6.15 -0.79 -15.60
CA ASP A 210 -5.31 -1.18 -16.72
C ASP A 210 -5.69 -0.30 -17.92
N PRO A 211 -4.79 0.56 -18.43
CA PRO A 211 -5.11 1.49 -19.49
C PRO A 211 -5.33 0.81 -20.84
N TYR A 212 -4.86 -0.41 -21.04
CA TYR A 212 -4.95 -1.15 -22.31
C TYR A 212 -6.23 -1.95 -22.41
N THR A 213 -6.60 -2.66 -21.35
CA THR A 213 -7.84 -3.44 -21.27
C THR A 213 -9.03 -2.60 -20.82
N ARG A 214 -8.79 -1.45 -20.17
CA ARG A 214 -9.77 -0.60 -19.48
C ARG A 214 -10.42 -1.30 -18.28
N GLU A 215 -9.86 -2.41 -17.85
CA GLU A 215 -10.32 -3.13 -16.68
C GLU A 215 -9.98 -2.33 -15.41
N LYS A 216 -10.98 -2.17 -14.55
CA LYS A 216 -10.77 -1.65 -13.20
C LYS A 216 -10.37 -2.83 -12.31
N LEU A 217 -9.13 -2.82 -11.85
CA LEU A 217 -8.61 -3.87 -11.00
C LEU A 217 -9.27 -3.79 -9.60
N SER A 218 -9.70 -4.93 -9.13
CA SER A 218 -10.32 -5.04 -7.82
C SER A 218 -9.24 -5.29 -6.77
N TYR A 219 -8.79 -4.20 -6.13
CA TYR A 219 -7.93 -4.27 -4.94
C TYR A 219 -8.74 -3.85 -3.71
N PRO A 220 -9.43 -4.76 -3.04
CA PRO A 220 -10.39 -4.43 -1.97
C PRO A 220 -9.74 -3.69 -0.81
N ASN A 221 -8.45 -3.93 -0.56
CA ASN A 221 -7.74 -3.30 0.54
C ASN A 221 -7.33 -1.85 0.27
N ILE A 222 -7.27 -1.40 -1.00
CA ILE A 222 -6.94 0.01 -1.29
C ILE A 222 -8.15 0.90 -0.99
N GLY A 223 -9.30 0.57 -1.49
CA GLY A 223 -10.63 1.09 -1.19
C GLY A 223 -10.75 2.56 -0.78
N LYS A 224 -11.62 2.78 0.19
CA LYS A 224 -11.93 4.09 0.77
C LYS A 224 -11.05 4.35 2.00
N ILE A 225 -10.44 5.54 2.04
CA ILE A 225 -9.62 6.01 3.15
C ILE A 225 -10.26 7.29 3.69
N ARG A 226 -10.39 7.41 5.00
CA ARG A 226 -10.85 8.62 5.65
C ARG A 226 -9.85 9.04 6.71
N VAL A 227 -9.39 10.27 6.62
CA VAL A 227 -8.48 10.91 7.59
C VAL A 227 -9.15 12.17 8.10
N SER A 228 -9.16 12.34 9.40
CA SER A 228 -9.66 13.55 10.07
C SER A 228 -8.51 14.33 10.72
N ASN A 229 -8.82 15.55 11.16
CA ASN A 229 -7.86 16.35 11.93
C ASN A 229 -7.48 15.69 13.28
N PHE A 230 -8.22 14.68 13.74
CA PHE A 230 -7.85 13.90 14.93
C PHE A 230 -6.79 12.83 14.66
N ASP A 231 -6.60 12.46 13.40
CA ASP A 231 -5.64 11.43 12.98
C ASP A 231 -4.24 12.00 12.71
N VAL A 232 -4.09 13.33 12.79
CA VAL A 232 -2.83 14.01 12.55
C VAL A 232 -2.19 14.50 13.86
N ARG A 233 -0.91 14.87 13.79
CA ARG A 233 -0.16 15.37 14.96
C ARG A 233 -0.82 16.58 15.57
N ASP A 234 -0.64 16.73 16.88
CA ASP A 234 -0.93 17.99 17.56
C ASP A 234 -0.12 19.15 16.96
N LYS A 235 -0.84 20.23 16.69
CA LYS A 235 -0.27 21.47 16.17
C LYS A 235 -0.69 22.61 17.09
N GLU A 236 0.13 23.66 17.14
CA GLU A 236 -0.19 24.89 17.88
C GLU A 236 -1.52 25.51 17.43
N SER A 237 -1.92 25.28 16.18
CA SER A 237 -3.19 25.71 15.62
C SER A 237 -4.42 24.96 16.16
N PHE A 238 -4.23 23.83 16.83
CA PHE A 238 -5.34 23.11 17.43
C PHE A 238 -5.77 23.70 18.76
N THR A 239 -7.08 23.85 18.92
CA THR A 239 -7.72 24.31 20.14
C THR A 239 -8.51 23.17 20.75
N THR A 240 -8.37 23.00 22.06
CA THR A 240 -9.10 22.01 22.84
C THR A 240 -10.13 22.72 23.72
N VAL A 241 -11.35 22.21 23.72
CA VAL A 241 -12.42 22.65 24.63
C VAL A 241 -13.00 21.44 25.34
N ILE A 242 -13.19 21.55 26.66
CA ILE A 242 -13.92 20.56 27.46
C ILE A 242 -15.29 21.18 27.78
N ALA A 243 -16.36 20.55 27.33
CA ALA A 243 -17.72 20.99 27.60
C ALA A 243 -18.61 19.78 27.92
N ASN A 244 -19.40 19.90 28.96
CA ASN A 244 -20.33 18.82 29.44
C ASN A 244 -19.62 17.47 29.69
N GLY A 245 -18.34 17.48 30.05
CA GLY A 245 -17.54 16.26 30.24
C GLY A 245 -16.94 15.67 28.98
N ASP A 246 -17.26 16.22 27.83
CA ASP A 246 -16.70 15.79 26.54
C ASP A 246 -15.50 16.64 26.12
N TYR A 247 -14.58 16.01 25.40
CA TYR A 247 -13.36 16.59 24.89
C TYR A 247 -13.50 16.89 23.41
N TYR A 248 -13.44 18.20 23.05
CA TYR A 248 -13.50 18.68 21.68
C TYR A 248 -12.16 19.24 21.26
N ARG A 249 -11.63 18.75 20.15
CA ARG A 249 -10.40 19.24 19.55
C ARG A 249 -10.66 19.66 18.10
N GLY A 250 -10.40 20.90 17.82
CA GLY A 250 -10.58 21.46 16.49
C GLY A 250 -9.49 22.47 16.16
N PHE A 251 -9.63 23.21 15.07
CA PHE A 251 -8.70 24.27 14.66
C PHE A 251 -9.46 25.47 14.10
N ASN A 252 -8.76 26.60 14.03
CA ASN A 252 -9.32 27.82 13.50
C ASN A 252 -9.24 27.85 11.97
N TYR A 253 -10.39 27.83 11.30
CA TYR A 253 -10.51 27.87 9.85
C TYR A 253 -10.31 29.25 9.23
N THR A 254 -10.28 30.32 10.02
CA THR A 254 -10.06 31.70 9.51
C THR A 254 -8.62 31.95 9.09
N SER A 255 -7.68 31.13 9.58
CA SER A 255 -6.29 31.13 9.16
C SER A 255 -6.08 30.20 7.99
N SER A 256 -5.91 30.70 6.78
CA SER A 256 -5.62 29.87 5.60
C SER A 256 -4.35 29.04 5.77
N LYS A 257 -3.34 29.57 6.44
CA LYS A 257 -2.09 28.86 6.74
C LYS A 257 -2.32 27.64 7.63
N ASP A 258 -3.19 27.75 8.62
CA ASP A 258 -3.50 26.64 9.53
C ASP A 258 -4.34 25.58 8.82
N VAL A 259 -5.32 26.02 8.02
CA VAL A 259 -6.11 25.12 7.17
C VAL A 259 -5.20 24.33 6.23
N ASP A 260 -4.34 25.02 5.47
CA ASP A 260 -3.41 24.37 4.54
C ASP A 260 -2.46 23.40 5.26
N SER A 261 -1.95 23.79 6.43
CA SER A 261 -1.08 22.94 7.23
C SER A 261 -1.77 21.65 7.68
N VAL A 262 -3.00 21.74 8.17
CA VAL A 262 -3.79 20.58 8.62
C VAL A 262 -4.19 19.72 7.43
N MET A 263 -4.67 20.31 6.34
CA MET A 263 -5.08 19.59 5.14
C MET A 263 -3.91 18.84 4.48
N ASN A 264 -2.72 19.45 4.41
CA ASN A 264 -1.53 18.80 3.89
C ASN A 264 -1.12 17.59 4.73
N GLU A 265 -1.22 17.68 6.05
CA GLU A 265 -0.88 16.56 6.91
C GLU A 265 -1.91 15.42 6.83
N MET A 266 -3.21 15.76 6.75
CA MET A 266 -4.26 14.80 6.50
C MET A 266 -4.06 14.08 5.15
N ALA A 267 -3.70 14.82 4.11
CA ALA A 267 -3.39 14.24 2.80
C ALA A 267 -2.19 13.30 2.86
N SER A 268 -1.09 13.74 3.46
CA SER A 268 0.11 12.92 3.65
C SER A 268 -0.20 11.63 4.41
N ARG A 269 -1.01 11.72 5.46
CA ARG A 269 -1.46 10.55 6.22
C ARG A 269 -2.31 9.60 5.37
N GLY A 270 -3.25 10.13 4.60
CA GLY A 270 -4.09 9.36 3.69
C GLY A 270 -3.26 8.65 2.62
N PHE A 271 -2.23 9.32 2.09
CA PHE A 271 -1.32 8.73 1.10
C PHE A 271 -0.43 7.64 1.71
N ASP A 272 0.01 7.77 2.94
CA ASP A 272 0.73 6.70 3.63
C ASP A 272 -0.16 5.47 3.87
N ILE A 273 -1.43 5.66 4.25
CA ILE A 273 -2.41 4.58 4.37
C ILE A 273 -2.60 3.88 3.01
N MET A 274 -2.79 4.68 1.96
CA MET A 274 -2.95 4.19 0.59
C MET A 274 -1.72 3.41 0.13
N LEU A 275 -0.54 3.94 0.40
CA LEU A 275 0.73 3.31 0.08
C LEU A 275 0.88 1.95 0.76
N THR A 276 0.63 1.86 2.08
CA THR A 276 0.76 0.58 2.79
C THR A 276 -0.20 -0.48 2.26
N ARG A 277 -1.42 -0.07 1.86
CA ARG A 277 -2.41 -0.96 1.23
C ARG A 277 -1.95 -1.43 -0.14
N LEU A 278 -1.42 -0.53 -0.98
CA LEU A 278 -0.91 -0.88 -2.29
C LEU A 278 0.33 -1.78 -2.20
N LEU A 279 1.22 -1.55 -1.25
CA LEU A 279 2.40 -2.39 -1.02
C LEU A 279 2.05 -3.80 -0.56
N LYS A 280 0.91 -3.99 0.10
CA LYS A 280 0.37 -5.31 0.40
C LYS A 280 -0.12 -6.00 -0.87
N GLU A 281 -0.89 -5.31 -1.72
CA GLU A 281 -1.42 -5.88 -2.96
C GLU A 281 -0.32 -6.14 -4.02
N MET A 282 0.74 -5.36 -4.00
CA MET A 282 1.90 -5.47 -4.89
C MET A 282 3.19 -5.63 -4.08
N PRO A 283 3.39 -6.79 -3.41
CA PRO A 283 4.49 -7.00 -2.49
C PRO A 283 5.85 -7.03 -3.20
N ALA A 284 6.93 -6.70 -2.47
CA ALA A 284 8.28 -6.99 -2.95
C ALA A 284 8.44 -8.48 -3.14
N THR A 285 9.03 -8.84 -4.28
CA THR A 285 9.35 -10.21 -4.60
C THR A 285 10.78 -10.28 -5.10
N ALA A 286 11.52 -11.25 -4.63
CA ALA A 286 12.92 -11.46 -5.01
C ALA A 286 13.19 -12.96 -5.20
N GLN A 287 14.18 -13.27 -6.02
CA GLN A 287 14.70 -14.63 -6.12
C GLN A 287 15.82 -14.83 -5.10
N VAL A 288 15.83 -15.97 -4.45
CA VAL A 288 16.92 -16.35 -3.53
C VAL A 288 18.12 -16.81 -4.36
N MET A 289 19.25 -16.17 -4.12
CA MET A 289 20.52 -16.49 -4.78
C MET A 289 21.30 -17.58 -4.04
N GLY A 290 21.12 -17.66 -2.74
CA GLY A 290 21.73 -18.66 -1.90
C GLY A 290 21.39 -18.51 -0.43
N ILE A 291 21.55 -19.61 0.30
CA ILE A 291 21.37 -19.68 1.76
C ILE A 291 22.63 -20.30 2.37
N LYS A 292 23.14 -19.71 3.45
CA LYS A 292 24.29 -20.23 4.21
C LYS A 292 23.99 -20.15 5.70
N GLY A 293 23.81 -21.32 6.34
CA GLY A 293 23.20 -21.40 7.66
C GLY A 293 21.84 -20.71 7.63
N ASP A 294 21.60 -19.74 8.52
CA ASP A 294 20.37 -18.93 8.52
C ASP A 294 20.45 -17.70 7.59
N ARG A 295 21.59 -17.41 6.97
CA ARG A 295 21.75 -16.20 6.14
C ARG A 295 21.22 -16.44 4.74
N ILE A 296 20.41 -15.48 4.24
CA ILE A 296 19.82 -15.50 2.91
C ILE A 296 20.31 -14.31 2.07
N SER A 297 20.51 -14.53 0.79
CA SER A 297 20.85 -13.51 -0.18
C SER A 297 19.81 -13.48 -1.30
N LEU A 298 19.34 -12.27 -1.65
CA LEU A 298 18.32 -12.01 -2.65
C LEU A 298 18.88 -11.20 -3.82
N ASP A 299 18.33 -11.41 -5.02
CA ASP A 299 18.71 -10.74 -6.25
C ASP A 299 18.13 -9.32 -6.41
N ARG A 300 17.37 -8.85 -5.41
CA ARG A 300 16.66 -7.56 -5.40
C ARG A 300 16.96 -6.79 -4.13
N GLY A 301 17.06 -5.47 -4.26
CA GLY A 301 17.33 -4.56 -3.16
C GLY A 301 16.48 -3.29 -3.24
N GLN A 302 17.07 -2.15 -2.88
CA GLN A 302 16.38 -0.85 -2.92
C GLN A 302 15.86 -0.50 -4.32
N ASN A 303 16.58 -0.89 -5.38
CA ASN A 303 16.17 -0.67 -6.77
C ASN A 303 14.84 -1.35 -7.13
N ALA A 304 14.44 -2.38 -6.40
CA ALA A 304 13.17 -3.08 -6.53
C ALA A 304 12.19 -2.78 -5.39
N GLY A 305 12.53 -1.81 -4.52
CA GLY A 305 11.68 -1.36 -3.42
C GLY A 305 11.59 -2.34 -2.26
N VAL A 306 12.62 -3.17 -2.05
CA VAL A 306 12.78 -3.91 -0.80
C VAL A 306 13.08 -2.91 0.31
N LEU A 307 12.33 -2.98 1.40
CA LEU A 307 12.42 -2.04 2.51
C LEU A 307 13.36 -2.55 3.60
N PRO A 308 13.97 -1.67 4.41
CA PRO A 308 14.74 -2.06 5.58
C PRO A 308 13.90 -2.88 6.57
N ASN A 309 14.48 -3.95 7.13
CA ASN A 309 13.81 -4.86 8.05
C ASN A 309 12.51 -5.49 7.51
N GLU A 310 12.42 -5.65 6.18
CA GLU A 310 11.23 -6.22 5.56
C GLU A 310 11.12 -7.71 5.89
N THR A 311 9.92 -8.12 6.31
CA THR A 311 9.61 -9.53 6.55
C THR A 311 9.18 -10.18 5.25
N MET A 312 9.82 -11.29 4.90
CA MET A 312 9.52 -12.05 3.69
C MET A 312 9.30 -13.53 3.99
N VAL A 313 8.27 -14.10 3.40
CA VAL A 313 8.08 -15.56 3.34
C VAL A 313 8.95 -16.11 2.22
N VAL A 314 9.78 -17.08 2.56
CA VAL A 314 10.67 -17.81 1.65
C VAL A 314 10.00 -19.12 1.24
N PHE A 315 9.95 -19.40 -0.06
CA PHE A 315 9.27 -20.59 -0.57
C PHE A 315 9.91 -21.11 -1.86
N GLU A 316 9.81 -22.42 -2.08
CA GLU A 316 10.15 -23.05 -3.35
C GLU A 316 8.98 -22.93 -4.33
N TYR A 317 9.31 -22.67 -5.59
CA TYR A 317 8.39 -22.74 -6.71
C TYR A 317 8.91 -23.76 -7.73
N SER A 318 8.15 -24.83 -7.91
CA SER A 318 8.47 -25.92 -8.84
C SER A 318 7.23 -26.38 -9.58
N ALA A 319 7.24 -26.32 -10.90
CA ALA A 319 6.17 -26.79 -11.78
C ALA A 319 4.74 -26.28 -11.42
N GLY A 320 4.64 -25.06 -10.88
CA GLY A 320 3.37 -24.47 -10.45
C GLY A 320 3.02 -24.70 -8.99
N PHE A 321 3.75 -25.59 -8.30
CA PHE A 321 3.57 -25.82 -6.86
C PHE A 321 4.41 -24.85 -6.05
N VAL A 322 3.90 -24.50 -4.88
CA VAL A 322 4.49 -23.55 -3.95
C VAL A 322 4.63 -24.23 -2.59
N GLU A 323 5.85 -24.32 -2.09
CA GLU A 323 6.11 -24.93 -0.79
C GLU A 323 6.89 -23.95 0.10
N PRO A 324 6.31 -23.47 1.22
CA PRO A 324 6.98 -22.57 2.15
C PRO A 324 8.17 -23.24 2.84
N ILE A 325 9.28 -22.49 2.96
CA ILE A 325 10.52 -22.92 3.61
C ILE A 325 10.70 -22.22 4.95
N GLY A 326 10.37 -20.94 5.02
CA GLY A 326 10.57 -20.17 6.25
C GLY A 326 10.22 -18.69 6.11
N VAL A 327 10.52 -17.93 7.15
CA VAL A 327 10.35 -16.49 7.19
C VAL A 327 11.68 -15.82 7.50
N ALA A 328 12.02 -14.80 6.72
CA ALA A 328 13.25 -14.04 6.85
C ALA A 328 12.97 -12.56 7.12
N THR A 329 13.87 -11.93 7.85
CA THR A 329 14.00 -10.47 7.89
C THR A 329 15.15 -10.07 6.98
N VAL A 330 14.94 -9.12 6.09
CA VAL A 330 15.91 -8.70 5.08
C VAL A 330 16.21 -7.22 5.15
N ASN A 331 17.46 -6.88 4.80
CA ASN A 331 17.92 -5.50 4.67
C ASN A 331 18.51 -5.29 3.27
N PRO A 332 18.02 -4.29 2.52
CA PRO A 332 18.44 -4.05 1.16
C PRO A 332 19.76 -3.28 1.08
N SER A 333 20.60 -3.70 0.14
CA SER A 333 21.60 -2.86 -0.52
C SER A 333 20.98 -2.26 -1.79
N GLN A 334 21.77 -1.58 -2.62
CA GLN A 334 21.22 -0.93 -3.81
C GLN A 334 20.54 -1.91 -4.78
N GLN A 335 21.18 -3.04 -5.11
CA GLN A 335 20.70 -4.01 -6.12
C GLN A 335 20.39 -5.40 -5.57
N SER A 336 20.70 -5.67 -4.32
CA SER A 336 20.49 -6.95 -3.65
C SER A 336 20.00 -6.75 -2.23
N ALA A 337 19.49 -7.78 -1.61
CA ALA A 337 19.22 -7.77 -0.18
C ALA A 337 19.87 -8.96 0.50
N GLN A 338 20.21 -8.79 1.75
CA GLN A 338 20.68 -9.85 2.62
C GLN A 338 19.83 -9.89 3.88
N GLY A 339 19.68 -11.07 4.45
CA GLY A 339 18.86 -11.21 5.63
C GLY A 339 19.17 -12.46 6.40
N LYS A 340 18.29 -12.75 7.34
CA LYS A 340 18.36 -13.94 8.18
C LYS A 340 16.99 -14.62 8.18
N ILE A 341 16.98 -15.93 7.95
CA ILE A 341 15.80 -16.75 8.21
C ILE A 341 15.62 -16.82 9.71
N VAL A 342 14.56 -16.21 10.20
CA VAL A 342 14.25 -16.10 11.64
C VAL A 342 13.53 -17.35 12.12
N ARG A 343 12.72 -17.93 11.23
CA ARG A 343 11.97 -19.16 11.51
C ARG A 343 11.90 -20.04 10.26
N TRP A 344 12.32 -21.27 10.41
CA TRP A 344 12.15 -22.32 9.42
C TRP A 344 10.77 -22.94 9.55
N LYS A 345 10.19 -23.36 8.43
CA LYS A 345 8.96 -24.15 8.40
C LYS A 345 9.27 -25.57 8.90
N ASP A 346 8.37 -26.14 9.65
CA ASP A 346 8.46 -27.56 10.01
C ASP A 346 7.96 -28.40 8.83
N SER A 347 8.87 -28.69 7.90
CA SER A 347 8.62 -29.48 6.70
C SER A 347 9.90 -30.16 6.22
N LYS A 348 9.74 -31.30 5.51
CA LYS A 348 10.89 -32.04 4.96
C LYS A 348 11.76 -31.20 4.01
N LEU A 349 11.12 -30.32 3.22
CA LEU A 349 11.84 -29.44 2.31
C LEU A 349 12.68 -28.43 3.09
N ALA A 350 12.08 -27.79 4.10
CA ALA A 350 12.80 -26.81 4.90
C ALA A 350 13.97 -27.42 5.66
N ASP A 351 13.80 -28.63 6.22
CA ASP A 351 14.87 -29.39 6.87
C ASP A 351 16.00 -29.70 5.88
N GLN A 352 15.68 -30.20 4.68
CA GLN A 352 16.69 -30.49 3.65
C GLN A 352 17.47 -29.22 3.27
N VAL A 353 16.79 -28.12 3.00
CA VAL A 353 17.43 -26.84 2.62
C VAL A 353 18.32 -26.33 3.77
N LYS A 354 17.86 -26.47 5.01
CA LYS A 354 18.60 -26.05 6.18
C LYS A 354 19.86 -26.89 6.37
N ASP A 355 19.77 -28.21 6.29
CA ASP A 355 20.90 -29.12 6.44
C ASP A 355 21.99 -28.86 5.38
N GLU A 356 21.58 -28.66 4.12
CA GLU A 356 22.50 -28.33 3.03
C GLU A 356 23.13 -26.93 3.25
N ALA A 357 22.37 -25.96 3.75
CA ALA A 357 22.86 -24.61 4.05
C ALA A 357 23.84 -24.57 5.24
N GLU A 358 23.68 -25.46 6.23
CA GLU A 358 24.61 -25.62 7.36
C GLU A 358 25.93 -26.26 6.93
N GLN A 359 25.89 -27.18 5.95
CA GLN A 359 27.08 -27.82 5.40
C GLN A 359 27.87 -26.91 4.43
N GLY A 360 27.25 -25.87 3.89
CA GLY A 360 27.86 -24.97 2.94
C GLY A 360 26.97 -23.84 2.46
N ILE A 361 26.94 -23.63 1.15
CA ILE A 361 26.02 -22.67 0.52
C ILE A 361 25.02 -23.48 -0.29
N TYR A 362 23.77 -23.52 0.17
CA TYR A 362 22.67 -23.99 -0.63
C TYR A 362 22.41 -23.02 -1.78
N ARG A 363 22.37 -23.50 -3.00
CA ARG A 363 22.05 -22.72 -4.21
C ARG A 363 20.85 -23.34 -4.90
N PRO A 364 19.74 -22.59 -5.02
CA PRO A 364 18.58 -23.04 -5.78
C PRO A 364 18.96 -23.37 -7.23
N ASP A 365 18.44 -24.44 -7.77
CA ASP A 365 18.64 -24.79 -9.17
C ASP A 365 17.60 -24.12 -10.10
N ARG A 366 17.69 -24.35 -11.41
CA ARG A 366 16.78 -23.75 -12.38
C ARG A 366 15.37 -24.35 -12.37
N GLN A 367 15.21 -25.55 -11.87
CA GLN A 367 13.93 -26.27 -11.84
C GLN A 367 13.21 -26.03 -10.51
N ARG A 368 13.97 -25.92 -9.42
CA ARG A 368 13.49 -25.73 -8.06
C ARG A 368 13.93 -24.33 -7.56
N ARG A 369 13.27 -23.32 -8.09
CA ARG A 369 13.61 -21.94 -7.74
C ARG A 369 13.05 -21.55 -6.39
N ILE A 370 13.82 -20.82 -5.62
CA ILE A 370 13.36 -20.27 -4.34
C ILE A 370 13.15 -18.78 -4.50
N PHE A 371 12.01 -18.33 -3.98
CA PHE A 371 11.61 -16.93 -3.97
C PHE A 371 11.34 -16.46 -2.55
N ALA A 372 11.37 -15.15 -2.37
CA ALA A 372 10.95 -14.48 -1.16
C ALA A 372 9.91 -13.42 -1.51
N VAL A 373 8.81 -13.37 -0.76
CA VAL A 373 7.72 -12.41 -0.96
C VAL A 373 7.44 -11.67 0.34
N SER A 374 7.29 -10.35 0.24
CA SER A 374 6.97 -9.48 1.36
C SER A 374 5.57 -9.75 1.93
N VAL A 375 5.45 -9.66 3.24
CA VAL A 375 4.16 -9.80 3.93
C VAL A 375 3.54 -8.46 4.32
N GLY A 376 4.12 -7.36 3.86
CA GLY A 376 3.65 -6.00 4.09
C GLY A 376 4.76 -5.06 4.54
N VAL A 377 4.39 -3.84 4.88
CA VAL A 377 5.33 -2.76 5.22
C VAL A 377 5.82 -2.92 6.64
N PRO A 378 7.15 -2.85 6.90
CA PRO A 378 7.67 -2.85 8.27
C PRO A 378 7.20 -1.63 9.08
N MET A 379 6.88 -1.84 10.35
CA MET A 379 6.46 -0.77 11.26
C MET A 379 7.53 0.32 11.39
N GLU A 380 8.80 -0.08 11.47
CA GLU A 380 9.94 0.82 11.62
C GLU A 380 10.04 1.79 10.44
N PHE A 381 9.85 1.29 9.21
CA PHE A 381 9.84 2.13 8.01
C PHE A 381 8.75 3.21 8.08
N MET A 382 7.56 2.87 8.59
CA MET A 382 6.48 3.84 8.71
C MET A 382 6.72 4.84 9.85
N LYS A 383 7.39 4.45 10.94
CA LYS A 383 7.75 5.36 12.03
C LYS A 383 8.75 6.44 11.62
N GLU A 384 9.65 6.13 10.70
CA GLU A 384 10.63 7.08 10.15
C GLU A 384 9.98 8.11 9.24
N ARG A 385 8.82 7.81 8.67
CA ARG A 385 8.07 8.77 7.86
C ARG A 385 7.38 9.79 8.78
N SER A 386 7.64 11.08 8.53
CA SER A 386 7.26 12.20 9.40
C SER A 386 5.75 12.35 9.66
N THR A 387 4.91 11.67 8.88
CA THR A 387 3.44 11.72 8.97
C THR A 387 2.85 10.89 10.09
N TRP A 388 3.66 10.10 10.81
CA TRP A 388 3.17 9.33 11.96
C TRP A 388 3.00 10.21 13.17
N ALA A 389 1.74 10.46 13.54
CA ALA A 389 1.43 10.92 14.88
C ALA A 389 1.78 9.79 15.85
N GLN A 390 2.84 9.96 16.64
CA GLN A 390 3.00 9.15 17.83
C GLN A 390 1.81 9.51 18.73
N LYS A 391 0.85 8.60 18.87
CA LYS A 391 -0.06 8.68 20.01
C LYS A 391 0.82 8.39 21.23
N GLY A 392 1.08 9.45 22.00
CA GLY A 392 1.72 9.36 23.29
C GLY A 392 0.89 8.54 24.27
#